data_69dff1e0febdf9c6902f83acbd6b5ab1
#
_entry.id   69dff1e0febdf9c6902f83acbd6b5ab1
#
_cell.length_a   1.000
_cell.length_b   1.000
_cell.length_c   1.000
_cell.angle_alpha   90.00
_cell.angle_beta   90.00
_cell.angle_gamma   90.00
#
_symmetry.space_group_name_H-M   'P 1'
#
loop_
_entity.id
_entity.type
_entity.pdbx_description
1 polymer ?
#
loop_
_entity_poly.entity_id
_entity_poly.type
_entity_poly.pdbx_seq_one_letter_code
_entity_poly.pdbx_strand_id
1 'polypeptide(L)'
;MEKESISIYVGVDPTGKSLHVGHMVPIFAMAHLQRFGHRPLIIAGGGTGLIGDPSGKTEMRKILSVEEIRSNTEVIGEQVGRVVNLDGEKGVLLNNYDWLGDLNYIEFLRDIGQHFSVNRMLSFESYRQRLERGLSFIEFNYQLLQAY
;
A
#
# COMPACT_ATOMS: atom_id res chain seq x y z
N MET A 1 -1.72 -34.76 6.44
CA MET A 1 -2.41 -33.47 6.55
C MET A 1 -1.93 -32.62 5.39
N GLU A 2 -2.75 -32.41 4.39
CA GLU A 2 -2.48 -31.40 3.35
C GLU A 2 -2.38 -30.04 4.04
N LYS A 3 -1.28 -29.35 3.87
CA LYS A 3 -1.14 -27.99 4.35
C LYS A 3 -1.98 -27.09 3.43
N GLU A 4 -3.02 -26.50 3.98
CA GLU A 4 -3.87 -25.56 3.27
C GLU A 4 -3.03 -24.37 2.79
N SER A 5 -3.08 -24.08 1.48
CA SER A 5 -2.43 -22.91 0.91
C SER A 5 -3.24 -21.67 1.26
N ILE A 6 -2.57 -20.65 1.78
CA ILE A 6 -3.19 -19.34 2.09
C ILE A 6 -2.60 -18.25 1.19
N SER A 7 -3.40 -17.25 0.90
CA SER A 7 -2.93 -16.01 0.28
C SER A 7 -2.47 -15.04 1.37
N ILE A 8 -1.31 -14.43 1.16
CA ILE A 8 -0.68 -13.48 2.07
C ILE A 8 -0.27 -12.25 1.28
N TYR A 9 -0.39 -11.07 1.86
CA TYR A 9 -0.05 -9.85 1.12
C TYR A 9 0.93 -8.94 1.85
N VAL A 10 1.61 -8.12 1.06
CA VAL A 10 2.42 -6.99 1.51
C VAL A 10 2.23 -5.82 0.56
N GLY A 11 2.08 -4.62 1.11
CA GLY A 11 1.97 -3.37 0.34
C GLY A 11 3.31 -2.64 0.28
N VAL A 12 3.59 -2.01 -0.87
CA VAL A 12 4.73 -1.12 -1.07
C VAL A 12 4.28 0.11 -1.86
N ASP A 13 4.38 1.29 -1.26
CA ASP A 13 4.11 2.54 -1.97
C ASP A 13 5.30 2.89 -2.90
N PRO A 14 5.05 3.09 -4.20
CA PRO A 14 6.09 3.34 -5.21
C PRO A 14 6.56 4.81 -5.20
N THR A 15 7.01 5.28 -4.04
CA THR A 15 7.47 6.67 -3.83
C THR A 15 8.88 6.93 -4.38
N GLY A 16 9.55 5.93 -4.94
CA GLY A 16 10.86 6.01 -5.57
C GLY A 16 11.13 4.79 -6.45
N LYS A 17 12.19 4.89 -7.25
CA LYS A 17 12.58 3.85 -8.24
C LYS A 17 13.32 2.65 -7.64
N SER A 18 13.57 2.62 -6.33
CA SER A 18 14.36 1.57 -5.71
C SER A 18 13.80 1.18 -4.36
N LEU A 19 13.75 -0.13 -4.14
CA LEU A 19 13.54 -0.70 -2.83
C LEU A 19 14.79 -0.48 -1.96
N HIS A 20 14.60 -0.26 -0.68
CA HIS A 20 15.68 -0.24 0.31
C HIS A 20 15.60 -1.47 1.22
N VAL A 21 16.61 -1.69 2.05
CA VAL A 21 16.72 -2.87 2.92
C VAL A 21 15.48 -3.09 3.80
N GLY A 22 14.81 -2.03 4.24
CA GLY A 22 13.56 -2.13 5.03
C GLY A 22 12.41 -2.79 4.26
N HIS A 23 12.31 -2.57 2.94
CA HIS A 23 11.34 -3.24 2.10
C HIS A 23 11.68 -4.72 1.87
N MET A 24 12.97 -5.07 1.90
CA MET A 24 13.40 -6.45 1.64
C MET A 24 12.95 -7.43 2.73
N VAL A 25 12.82 -6.98 3.98
CA VAL A 25 12.38 -7.85 5.09
C VAL A 25 11.02 -8.51 4.81
N PRO A 26 9.94 -7.77 4.56
CA PRO A 26 8.65 -8.38 4.23
C PRO A 26 8.68 -9.12 2.88
N ILE A 27 9.42 -8.67 1.87
CA ILE A 27 9.52 -9.34 0.57
C ILE A 27 10.20 -10.70 0.71
N PHE A 28 11.28 -10.82 1.47
CA PHE A 28 11.91 -12.12 1.75
C PHE A 28 11.00 -13.04 2.56
N ALA A 29 10.19 -12.50 3.49
CA ALA A 29 9.18 -13.28 4.17
C ALA A 29 8.15 -13.86 3.18
N MET A 30 7.69 -13.06 2.21
CA MET A 30 6.79 -13.53 1.14
C MET A 30 7.44 -14.65 0.31
N ALA A 31 8.70 -14.46 -0.12
CA ALA A 31 9.44 -15.48 -0.87
C ALA A 31 9.63 -16.78 -0.06
N HIS A 32 9.87 -16.63 1.25
CA HIS A 32 9.99 -17.80 2.12
C HIS A 32 8.67 -18.55 2.21
N LEU A 33 7.55 -17.88 2.47
CA LEU A 33 6.23 -18.49 2.54
C LEU A 33 5.80 -19.10 1.20
N GLN A 34 6.17 -18.50 0.08
CA GLN A 34 5.94 -19.05 -1.26
C GLN A 34 6.61 -20.42 -1.45
N ARG A 35 7.83 -20.63 -0.91
CA ARG A 35 8.52 -21.94 -0.95
C ARG A 35 7.78 -23.04 -0.19
N PHE A 36 6.91 -22.65 0.75
CA PHE A 36 6.05 -23.58 1.50
C PHE A 36 4.65 -23.74 0.89
N GLY A 37 4.44 -23.24 -0.32
CA GLY A 37 3.19 -23.42 -1.07
C GLY A 37 2.11 -22.36 -0.79
N HIS A 38 2.46 -21.26 -0.10
CA HIS A 38 1.56 -20.12 0.08
C HIS A 38 1.64 -19.17 -1.12
N ARG A 39 0.58 -18.39 -1.35
CA ARG A 39 0.48 -17.48 -2.49
C ARG A 39 0.69 -16.02 -2.05
N PRO A 40 1.86 -15.42 -2.33
CA PRO A 40 2.09 -14.00 -2.05
C PRO A 40 1.32 -13.09 -3.04
N LEU A 41 0.73 -12.04 -2.48
CA LEU A 41 0.14 -10.93 -3.19
C LEU A 41 0.99 -9.69 -2.88
N ILE A 42 1.68 -9.16 -3.87
CA ILE A 42 2.45 -7.92 -3.73
C ILE A 42 1.56 -6.78 -4.22
N ILE A 43 1.23 -5.86 -3.33
CA ILE A 43 0.37 -4.72 -3.66
C ILE A 43 1.25 -3.49 -3.84
N ALA A 44 1.37 -3.03 -5.07
CA ALA A 44 1.93 -1.73 -5.34
C ALA A 44 0.91 -0.63 -5.02
N GLY A 45 1.29 0.32 -4.19
CA GLY A 45 0.45 1.43 -3.75
C GLY A 45 0.33 2.54 -4.81
N GLY A 46 -0.13 2.21 -6.04
CA GLY A 46 -0.29 3.20 -7.11
C GLY A 46 -1.31 4.28 -6.75
N GLY A 47 -2.44 3.91 -6.14
CA GLY A 47 -3.46 4.85 -5.66
C GLY A 47 -3.04 5.55 -4.36
N THR A 48 -2.60 4.78 -3.36
CA THR A 48 -2.15 5.32 -2.06
C THR A 48 -0.91 6.18 -2.19
N GLY A 49 -0.01 5.87 -3.12
CA GLY A 49 1.18 6.66 -3.42
C GLY A 49 0.90 8.06 -3.96
N LEU A 50 -0.25 8.26 -4.64
CA LEU A 50 -0.72 9.59 -5.08
C LEU A 50 -1.19 10.46 -3.91
N ILE A 51 -1.61 9.84 -2.81
CA ILE A 51 -2.07 10.53 -1.60
C ILE A 51 -0.88 10.82 -0.66
N GLY A 52 -0.02 9.85 -0.46
CA GLY A 52 1.13 9.90 0.43
C GLY A 52 0.81 9.49 1.87
N ASP A 53 1.47 8.42 2.33
CA ASP A 53 1.36 7.93 3.71
C ASP A 53 1.93 8.95 4.71
N PRO A 54 1.14 9.44 5.68
CA PRO A 54 1.62 10.37 6.71
C PRO A 54 2.50 9.71 7.77
N SER A 55 2.55 8.38 7.85
CA SER A 55 3.23 7.64 8.91
C SER A 55 4.75 7.88 8.93
N GLY A 56 5.29 8.13 10.12
CA GLY A 56 6.73 8.29 10.32
C GLY A 56 7.35 9.53 9.67
N LYS A 57 6.54 10.49 9.22
CA LYS A 57 6.98 11.74 8.62
C LYS A 57 6.46 12.94 9.41
N THR A 58 7.31 13.92 9.54
CA THR A 58 6.98 15.21 10.17
C THR A 58 6.50 16.26 9.16
N GLU A 59 6.72 16.01 7.87
CA GLU A 59 6.36 16.89 6.77
C GLU A 59 5.54 16.13 5.73
N MET A 60 4.69 16.85 5.00
CA MET A 60 3.92 16.29 3.89
C MET A 60 4.86 15.73 2.82
N ARG A 61 4.57 14.53 2.30
CA ARG A 61 5.33 13.95 1.20
C ARG A 61 5.10 14.76 -0.07
N LYS A 62 6.15 14.81 -0.93
CA LYS A 62 6.00 15.33 -2.29
C LYS A 62 4.96 14.48 -3.02
N ILE A 63 3.93 15.13 -3.54
CA ILE A 63 2.94 14.49 -4.41
C ILE A 63 3.62 14.19 -5.75
N LEU A 64 3.64 12.91 -6.13
CA LEU A 64 4.17 12.46 -7.41
C LEU A 64 3.06 12.49 -8.48
N SER A 65 3.46 12.61 -9.75
CA SER A 65 2.50 12.48 -10.85
C SER A 65 2.07 11.01 -11.03
N VAL A 66 0.95 10.81 -11.75
CA VAL A 66 0.46 9.46 -12.08
C VAL A 66 1.49 8.69 -12.90
N GLU A 67 2.18 9.38 -13.83
CA GLU A 67 3.22 8.81 -14.69
C GLU A 67 4.45 8.37 -13.87
N GLU A 68 4.87 9.20 -12.90
CA GLU A 68 5.97 8.86 -12.00
C GLU A 68 5.64 7.62 -11.16
N ILE A 69 4.43 7.57 -10.58
CA ILE A 69 3.95 6.43 -9.79
C ILE A 69 3.89 5.17 -10.66
N ARG A 70 3.36 5.25 -11.87
CA ARG A 70 3.29 4.11 -12.81
C ARG A 70 4.69 3.59 -13.13
N SER A 71 5.60 4.46 -13.52
CA SER A 71 6.99 4.09 -13.83
C SER A 71 7.69 3.47 -12.62
N ASN A 72 7.49 4.01 -11.42
CA ASN A 72 8.06 3.46 -10.20
C ASN A 72 7.47 2.08 -9.87
N THR A 73 6.17 1.88 -10.08
CA THR A 73 5.49 0.60 -9.86
C THR A 73 6.08 -0.51 -10.73
N GLU A 74 6.32 -0.23 -12.01
CA GLU A 74 6.93 -1.18 -12.94
C GLU A 74 8.33 -1.59 -12.45
N VAL A 75 9.18 -0.63 -12.13
CA VAL A 75 10.55 -0.87 -11.66
C VAL A 75 10.58 -1.63 -10.32
N ILE A 76 9.67 -1.32 -9.40
CA ILE A 76 9.53 -2.05 -8.12
C ILE A 76 9.05 -3.48 -8.39
N GLY A 77 8.09 -3.67 -9.29
CA GLY A 77 7.62 -4.99 -9.70
C GLY A 77 8.74 -5.87 -10.23
N GLU A 78 9.61 -5.33 -11.08
CA GLU A 78 10.81 -6.04 -11.57
C GLU A 78 11.78 -6.43 -10.44
N GLN A 79 12.00 -5.53 -9.49
CA GLN A 79 12.89 -5.79 -8.35
C GLN A 79 12.32 -6.89 -7.45
N VAL A 80 11.04 -6.84 -7.13
CA VAL A 80 10.35 -7.88 -6.35
C VAL A 80 10.34 -9.22 -7.09
N GLY A 81 10.10 -9.20 -8.41
CA GLY A 81 10.09 -10.38 -9.27
C GLY A 81 11.40 -11.18 -9.30
N ARG A 82 12.51 -10.58 -8.87
CA ARG A 82 13.79 -11.30 -8.70
C ARG A 82 13.82 -12.21 -7.47
N VAL A 83 12.91 -12.00 -6.53
CA VAL A 83 12.88 -12.67 -5.22
C VAL A 83 11.62 -13.51 -5.05
N VAL A 84 10.47 -12.99 -5.49
CA VAL A 84 9.15 -13.61 -5.42
C VAL A 84 8.71 -13.98 -6.83
N ASN A 85 8.24 -15.21 -7.04
CA ASN A 85 7.67 -15.62 -8.32
C ASN A 85 6.29 -14.98 -8.49
N LEU A 86 6.14 -14.10 -9.49
CA LEU A 86 4.94 -13.32 -9.80
C LEU A 86 4.31 -13.75 -11.14
N ASP A 87 4.22 -15.06 -11.40
CA ASP A 87 3.67 -15.63 -12.65
C ASP A 87 2.13 -15.59 -12.75
N GLY A 88 1.46 -15.05 -11.76
CA GLY A 88 -0.01 -14.97 -11.67
C GLY A 88 -0.64 -16.16 -10.94
N GLU A 89 -0.05 -17.34 -11.02
CA GLU A 89 -0.52 -18.55 -10.35
C GLU A 89 0.10 -18.67 -8.95
N LYS A 90 1.42 -18.67 -8.87
CA LYS A 90 2.18 -18.84 -7.61
C LYS A 90 2.28 -17.56 -6.79
N GLY A 91 2.15 -16.42 -7.42
CA GLY A 91 2.15 -15.10 -6.80
C GLY A 91 1.69 -14.05 -7.81
N VAL A 92 1.29 -12.88 -7.32
CA VAL A 92 0.79 -11.81 -8.19
C VAL A 92 1.24 -10.44 -7.69
N LEU A 93 1.54 -9.56 -8.64
CA LEU A 93 1.66 -8.12 -8.43
C LEU A 93 0.32 -7.47 -8.75
N LEU A 94 -0.22 -6.75 -7.78
CA LEU A 94 -1.44 -5.95 -7.92
C LEU A 94 -1.10 -4.48 -7.77
N ASN A 95 -1.85 -3.62 -8.44
CA ASN A 95 -1.76 -2.17 -8.25
C ASN A 95 -3.06 -1.68 -7.61
N ASN A 96 -3.01 -1.08 -6.43
CA ASN A 96 -4.24 -0.63 -5.79
C ASN A 96 -4.91 0.55 -6.51
N TYR A 97 -4.23 1.19 -7.45
CA TYR A 97 -4.87 2.17 -8.34
C TYR A 97 -5.99 1.54 -9.18
N ASP A 98 -5.87 0.25 -9.54
CA ASP A 98 -6.84 -0.44 -10.40
C ASP A 98 -8.24 -0.52 -9.78
N TRP A 99 -8.37 -0.46 -8.46
CA TRP A 99 -9.68 -0.39 -7.78
C TRP A 99 -9.94 0.94 -7.08
N LEU A 100 -8.90 1.65 -6.65
CA LEU A 100 -9.06 2.96 -5.99
C LEU A 100 -9.32 4.08 -6.99
N GLY A 101 -8.79 3.97 -8.22
CA GLY A 101 -8.87 5.02 -9.24
C GLY A 101 -10.29 5.28 -9.76
N ASP A 102 -11.13 4.26 -9.75
CA ASP A 102 -12.51 4.32 -10.27
C ASP A 102 -13.57 4.49 -9.17
N LEU A 103 -13.16 4.71 -7.91
CA LEU A 103 -14.10 4.87 -6.80
C LEU A 103 -14.99 6.12 -6.97
N ASN A 104 -16.31 5.92 -6.89
CA ASN A 104 -17.23 7.03 -6.72
C ASN A 104 -17.11 7.60 -5.30
N TYR A 105 -16.76 8.87 -5.19
CA TYR A 105 -16.49 9.50 -3.90
C TYR A 105 -17.69 9.47 -2.94
N ILE A 106 -18.90 9.70 -3.45
CA ILE A 106 -20.12 9.72 -2.61
C ILE A 106 -20.46 8.32 -2.11
N GLU A 107 -20.39 7.33 -2.99
CA GLU A 107 -20.63 5.93 -2.63
C GLU A 107 -19.60 5.43 -1.62
N PHE A 108 -18.32 5.73 -1.86
CA PHE A 108 -17.23 5.40 -0.94
C PHE A 108 -17.43 6.00 0.45
N LEU A 109 -17.80 7.31 0.53
CA LEU A 109 -18.07 7.93 1.83
C LEU A 109 -19.27 7.30 2.55
N ARG A 110 -20.34 6.98 1.81
CA ARG A 110 -21.53 6.35 2.39
C ARG A 110 -21.24 4.95 2.89
N ASP A 111 -20.59 4.13 2.07
CA ASP A 111 -20.51 2.69 2.33
C ASP A 111 -19.28 2.34 3.19
N ILE A 112 -18.19 3.07 3.06
CA ILE A 112 -16.94 2.84 3.79
C ILE A 112 -16.74 3.89 4.89
N GLY A 113 -16.92 5.16 4.60
CA GLY A 113 -16.67 6.26 5.54
C GLY A 113 -17.50 6.15 6.83
N GLN A 114 -18.73 5.61 6.75
CA GLN A 114 -19.59 5.39 7.92
C GLN A 114 -18.95 4.47 9.00
N HIS A 115 -18.00 3.62 8.63
CA HIS A 115 -17.33 2.70 9.55
C HIS A 115 -16.13 3.33 10.27
N PHE A 116 -15.76 4.55 9.91
CA PHE A 116 -14.62 5.26 10.48
C PHE A 116 -15.04 6.37 11.42
N SER A 117 -14.49 6.38 12.62
CA SER A 117 -14.66 7.47 13.58
C SER A 117 -13.50 8.45 13.48
N VAL A 118 -13.78 9.70 13.15
CA VAL A 118 -12.77 10.79 13.08
C VAL A 118 -12.00 10.90 14.40
N ASN A 119 -12.67 10.87 15.54
CA ASN A 119 -12.02 10.96 16.86
C ASN A 119 -11.04 9.79 17.09
N ARG A 120 -11.43 8.59 16.67
CA ARG A 120 -10.55 7.41 16.76
C ARG A 120 -9.36 7.53 15.82
N MET A 121 -9.57 7.97 14.58
CA MET A 121 -8.48 8.18 13.62
C MET A 121 -7.47 9.20 14.14
N LEU A 122 -7.93 10.34 14.65
CA LEU A 122 -7.06 11.37 15.21
C LEU A 122 -6.29 10.93 16.46
N SER A 123 -6.70 9.85 17.13
CA SER A 123 -5.98 9.28 18.28
C SER A 123 -4.78 8.41 17.88
N PHE A 124 -4.66 8.00 16.61
CA PHE A 124 -3.53 7.21 16.16
C PHE A 124 -2.23 8.03 16.12
N GLU A 125 -1.13 7.40 16.49
CA GLU A 125 0.17 8.07 16.61
C GLU A 125 0.62 8.72 15.29
N SER A 126 0.34 8.10 14.14
CA SER A 126 0.63 8.64 12.82
C SER A 126 -0.04 10.00 12.56
N TYR A 127 -1.27 10.19 13.06
CA TYR A 127 -1.99 11.46 12.93
C TYR A 127 -1.64 12.46 14.04
N ARG A 128 -1.42 12.01 15.27
CA ARG A 128 -1.05 12.89 16.39
C ARG A 128 0.20 13.71 16.08
N GLN A 129 1.24 13.07 15.56
CA GLN A 129 2.48 13.76 15.17
C GLN A 129 2.26 14.79 14.06
N ARG A 130 1.30 14.56 13.18
CA ARG A 130 0.97 15.47 12.08
C ARG A 130 0.05 16.62 12.51
N LEU A 131 -0.85 16.42 13.46
CA LEU A 131 -1.78 17.44 13.95
C LEU A 131 -1.07 18.72 14.44
N GLU A 132 0.07 18.55 15.12
CA GLU A 132 0.86 19.69 15.64
C GLU A 132 1.45 20.56 14.52
N ARG A 133 1.65 20.00 13.33
CA ARG A 133 2.29 20.67 12.17
C ARG A 133 1.35 20.91 11.00
N GLY A 134 0.10 20.55 11.16
CA GLY A 134 -0.92 20.64 10.13
C GLY A 134 -1.08 19.32 9.37
N LEU A 135 -2.17 18.61 9.63
CA LEU A 135 -2.61 17.43 8.89
C LEU A 135 -3.53 17.86 7.76
N SER A 136 -3.16 17.60 6.52
CA SER A 136 -4.03 17.90 5.37
C SER A 136 -5.17 16.88 5.26
N PHE A 137 -6.28 17.27 4.63
CA PHE A 137 -7.43 16.40 4.42
C PHE A 137 -7.06 15.19 3.53
N ILE A 138 -6.17 15.38 2.57
CA ILE A 138 -5.69 14.28 1.71
C ILE A 138 -4.92 13.23 2.53
N GLU A 139 -4.00 13.64 3.41
CA GLU A 139 -3.28 12.73 4.31
C GLU A 139 -4.22 12.03 5.29
N PHE A 140 -5.25 12.74 5.78
CA PHE A 140 -6.25 12.17 6.69
C PHE A 140 -7.03 11.02 6.03
N ASN A 141 -7.33 11.13 4.73
CA ASN A 141 -8.04 10.09 3.98
C ASN A 141 -7.16 8.87 3.62
N TYR A 142 -5.83 8.97 3.73
CA TYR A 142 -4.94 7.85 3.41
C TYR A 142 -5.36 6.55 4.10
N GLN A 143 -5.72 6.62 5.38
CA GLN A 143 -6.09 5.44 6.15
C GLN A 143 -7.36 4.75 5.65
N LEU A 144 -8.33 5.52 5.13
CA LEU A 144 -9.54 4.95 4.55
C LEU A 144 -9.21 4.16 3.27
N LEU A 145 -8.37 4.73 2.42
CA LEU A 145 -7.93 4.10 1.17
C LEU A 145 -7.03 2.88 1.42
N GLN A 146 -6.19 2.96 2.46
CA GLN A 146 -5.33 1.83 2.85
C GLN A 146 -6.12 0.66 3.43
N ALA A 147 -7.28 0.93 4.06
CA ALA A 147 -8.11 -0.10 4.66
C ALA A 147 -9.07 -0.76 3.66
N TYR A 148 -9.37 -0.08 2.56
CA TYR A 148 -10.22 -0.55 1.46
C TYR A 148 -9.45 -1.47 0.52
#